data_1bce0b9cab3aad9fdfd73b51cbbf5f6c
#
_entry.id   1bce0b9cab3aad9fdfd73b51cbbf5f6c
#
_cell.length_a   1.000
_cell.length_b   1.000
_cell.length_c   1.000
_cell.angle_alpha   90.00
_cell.angle_beta   90.00
_cell.angle_gamma   90.00
#
_symmetry.space_group_name_H-M   'P 1'
#
loop_
_entity.id
_entity.type
_entity.pdbx_description
1 polymer ?
#
loop_
_entity_poly.entity_id
_entity_poly.type
_entity_poly.pdbx_seq_one_letter_code
_entity_poly.pdbx_strand_id
1 'polypeptide(L)'
;MIRILLVDDHPSVGEGTKLLLEQDPEIQVTALTLPMEALERLQIENFDLLLFDLNMPGISGLELTKRVISLDPENRILIYTGYDISPNFNILIDSGVTGFVSKTATREQLLTAIRCAMRDEAVIPVHLLRQLRRSEIHLSKRKDQTLNKVSITEREQEILQEVASGRSNKEIAAKLLMSQRTVEYSLTRVFEKLGVRSRSEAITEAMRIGLLRDNSIL
;
A
#
# COMPACT_ATOMS: atom_id res chain seq x y z
N MET A 1 -13.23 1.84 26.87
CA MET A 1 -13.99 1.66 25.61
C MET A 1 -13.11 2.14 24.48
N ILE A 2 -12.81 1.30 23.51
CA ILE A 2 -11.92 1.60 22.38
C ILE A 2 -12.80 2.17 21.25
N ARG A 3 -12.51 3.41 20.84
CA ARG A 3 -13.21 4.09 19.75
C ARG A 3 -12.42 3.89 18.44
N ILE A 4 -13.05 3.24 17.47
CA ILE A 4 -12.43 2.90 16.18
C ILE A 4 -13.10 3.69 15.07
N LEU A 5 -12.31 4.34 14.21
CA LEU A 5 -12.76 4.89 12.94
C LEU A 5 -12.41 3.89 11.83
N LEU A 6 -13.42 3.31 11.21
CA LEU A 6 -13.28 2.41 10.06
C LEU A 6 -13.60 3.16 8.77
N VAL A 7 -12.70 3.12 7.80
CA VAL A 7 -12.90 3.72 6.47
C VAL A 7 -12.75 2.65 5.39
N ASP A 8 -13.85 2.36 4.70
CA ASP A 8 -13.94 1.32 3.67
C ASP A 8 -14.99 1.75 2.63
N ASP A 9 -14.62 1.85 1.37
CA ASP A 9 -15.52 2.28 0.29
C ASP A 9 -16.63 1.27 -0.05
N HIS A 10 -16.61 0.09 0.59
CA HIS A 10 -17.64 -0.94 0.48
C HIS A 10 -18.57 -0.90 1.72
N PRO A 11 -19.77 -0.30 1.62
CA PRO A 11 -20.65 -0.12 2.78
C PRO A 11 -20.98 -1.41 3.53
N SER A 12 -21.22 -2.50 2.79
CA SER A 12 -21.53 -3.81 3.38
C SER A 12 -20.37 -4.41 4.19
N VAL A 13 -19.13 -4.15 3.77
CA VAL A 13 -17.92 -4.57 4.50
C VAL A 13 -17.76 -3.73 5.76
N GLY A 14 -17.90 -2.41 5.64
CA GLY A 14 -17.82 -1.49 6.77
C GLY A 14 -18.83 -1.81 7.85
N GLU A 15 -20.12 -1.92 7.49
CA GLU A 15 -21.18 -2.27 8.44
C GLU A 15 -21.03 -3.68 9.02
N GLY A 16 -20.65 -4.67 8.20
CA GLY A 16 -20.38 -6.02 8.68
C GLY A 16 -19.24 -6.08 9.70
N THR A 17 -18.14 -5.36 9.43
CA THR A 17 -17.00 -5.27 10.34
C THR A 17 -17.36 -4.53 11.63
N LYS A 18 -18.14 -3.46 11.55
CA LYS A 18 -18.67 -2.75 12.70
C LYS A 18 -19.48 -3.67 13.59
N LEU A 19 -20.49 -4.36 13.04
CA LEU A 19 -21.32 -5.30 13.79
C LEU A 19 -20.50 -6.43 14.43
N LEU A 20 -19.49 -6.91 13.74
CA LEU A 20 -18.58 -7.96 14.23
C LEU A 20 -17.74 -7.48 15.42
N LEU A 21 -17.23 -6.27 15.37
CA LEU A 21 -16.37 -5.69 16.41
C LEU A 21 -17.20 -5.25 17.64
N GLU A 22 -18.35 -4.63 17.44
CA GLU A 22 -19.24 -4.16 18.51
C GLU A 22 -19.95 -5.27 19.30
N GLN A 23 -19.75 -6.56 18.92
CA GLN A 23 -20.03 -7.69 19.82
C GLN A 23 -19.14 -7.67 21.08
N ASP A 24 -18.01 -6.97 21.04
CA ASP A 24 -17.21 -6.67 22.23
C ASP A 24 -17.72 -5.34 22.82
N PRO A 25 -18.29 -5.35 24.06
CA PRO A 25 -18.89 -4.16 24.66
C PRO A 25 -17.86 -3.04 24.95
N GLU A 26 -16.57 -3.37 24.87
CA GLU A 26 -15.50 -2.39 25.03
C GLU A 26 -15.12 -1.67 23.72
N ILE A 27 -15.75 -2.02 22.60
CA ILE A 27 -15.43 -1.46 21.28
C ILE A 27 -16.64 -0.70 20.73
N GLN A 28 -16.37 0.50 20.23
CA GLN A 28 -17.31 1.31 19.48
C GLN A 28 -16.70 1.69 18.12
N VAL A 29 -17.45 1.48 17.02
CA VAL A 29 -16.96 1.69 15.66
C VAL A 29 -17.79 2.76 14.95
N THR A 30 -17.12 3.76 14.41
CA THR A 30 -17.66 4.68 13.42
C THR A 30 -17.20 4.24 12.04
N ALA A 31 -18.14 3.77 11.21
CA ALA A 31 -17.84 3.33 9.85
C ALA A 31 -18.15 4.45 8.86
N LEU A 32 -17.21 4.76 7.97
CA LEU A 32 -17.32 5.75 6.91
C LEU A 32 -16.94 5.13 5.56
N THR A 33 -17.56 5.62 4.50
CA THR A 33 -17.28 5.15 3.13
C THR A 33 -16.39 6.13 2.34
N LEU A 34 -16.26 7.35 2.80
CA LEU A 34 -15.52 8.41 2.12
C LEU A 34 -14.28 8.82 2.92
N PRO A 35 -13.06 8.71 2.35
CA PRO A 35 -11.83 9.11 3.03
C PRO A 35 -11.78 10.59 3.45
N MET A 36 -12.42 11.48 2.70
CA MET A 36 -12.49 12.91 3.05
C MET A 36 -13.27 13.14 4.33
N GLU A 37 -14.38 12.42 4.51
CA GLU A 37 -15.20 12.52 5.72
C GLU A 37 -14.43 12.05 6.96
N ALA A 38 -13.51 11.11 6.81
CA ALA A 38 -12.62 10.69 7.89
C ALA A 38 -11.70 11.81 8.37
N LEU A 39 -11.13 12.60 7.45
CA LEU A 39 -10.31 13.76 7.80
C LEU A 39 -11.09 14.84 8.53
N GLU A 40 -12.33 15.10 8.11
CA GLU A 40 -13.23 16.06 8.79
C GLU A 40 -13.59 15.56 10.20
N ARG A 41 -13.87 14.27 10.33
CA ARG A 41 -14.23 13.63 11.61
C ARG A 41 -13.09 13.70 12.62
N LEU A 42 -11.86 13.44 12.18
CA LEU A 42 -10.67 13.51 13.03
C LEU A 42 -10.35 14.93 13.55
N GLN A 43 -10.92 15.97 12.95
CA GLN A 43 -10.78 17.34 13.46
C GLN A 43 -11.69 17.65 14.66
N ILE A 44 -12.77 16.88 14.83
CA ILE A 44 -13.81 17.15 15.83
C ILE A 44 -13.97 16.02 16.85
N GLU A 45 -13.44 14.82 16.57
CA GLU A 45 -13.52 13.66 17.43
C GLU A 45 -12.19 12.94 17.52
N ASN A 46 -11.91 12.37 18.70
CA ASN A 46 -10.74 11.52 18.91
C ASN A 46 -11.13 10.05 18.77
N PHE A 47 -10.25 9.29 18.13
CA PHE A 47 -10.33 7.84 18.02
C PHE A 47 -9.06 7.22 18.58
N ASP A 48 -9.20 6.04 19.20
CA ASP A 48 -8.06 5.31 19.76
C ASP A 48 -7.31 4.51 18.70
N LEU A 49 -8.04 4.13 17.63
CA LEU A 49 -7.52 3.35 16.50
C LEU A 49 -8.25 3.71 15.21
N LEU A 50 -7.49 3.72 14.13
CA LEU A 50 -7.98 3.94 12.77
C LEU A 50 -7.80 2.66 11.96
N LEU A 51 -8.85 2.23 11.25
CA LEU A 51 -8.87 1.02 10.46
C LEU A 51 -9.20 1.41 9.00
N PHE A 52 -8.21 1.37 8.10
CA PHE A 52 -8.36 1.87 6.74
C PHE A 52 -8.25 0.77 5.70
N ASP A 53 -9.20 0.71 4.76
CA ASP A 53 -8.96 -0.04 3.54
C ASP A 53 -7.85 0.61 2.71
N LEU A 54 -7.06 -0.20 2.05
CA LEU A 54 -5.94 0.27 1.23
C LEU A 54 -6.43 0.86 -0.09
N ASN A 55 -7.42 0.23 -0.73
CA ASN A 55 -7.84 0.54 -2.09
C ASN A 55 -9.21 1.21 -2.11
N MET A 56 -9.23 2.51 -1.95
CA MET A 56 -10.44 3.33 -2.03
C MET A 56 -10.35 4.29 -3.23
N PRO A 57 -11.48 4.63 -3.89
CA PRO A 57 -11.49 5.58 -4.99
C PRO A 57 -11.14 7.00 -4.50
N GLY A 58 -10.42 7.72 -5.34
CA GLY A 58 -9.99 9.10 -5.03
C GLY A 58 -8.77 9.14 -4.12
N ILE A 59 -8.93 8.89 -2.83
CA ILE A 59 -7.85 8.87 -1.83
C ILE A 59 -7.64 7.43 -1.37
N SER A 60 -6.47 6.86 -1.64
CA SER A 60 -6.11 5.52 -1.15
C SER A 60 -5.86 5.51 0.35
N GLY A 61 -5.95 4.32 0.98
CA GLY A 61 -5.62 4.19 2.40
C GLY A 61 -4.19 4.61 2.74
N LEU A 62 -3.25 4.45 1.82
CA LEU A 62 -1.88 4.96 1.97
C LEU A 62 -1.84 6.49 2.02
N GLU A 63 -2.55 7.16 1.11
CA GLU A 63 -2.62 8.62 1.08
C GLU A 63 -3.37 9.17 2.30
N LEU A 64 -4.45 8.52 2.70
CA LEU A 64 -5.18 8.86 3.92
C LEU A 64 -4.28 8.72 5.16
N THR A 65 -3.54 7.61 5.28
CA THR A 65 -2.55 7.38 6.34
C THR A 65 -1.55 8.53 6.44
N LYS A 66 -0.93 8.92 5.32
CA LYS A 66 0.05 10.02 5.29
C LYS A 66 -0.52 11.33 5.79
N ARG A 67 -1.76 11.66 5.38
CA ARG A 67 -2.44 12.89 5.84
C ARG A 67 -2.74 12.85 7.32
N VAL A 68 -3.23 11.71 7.83
CA VAL A 68 -3.57 11.53 9.24
C VAL A 68 -2.32 11.58 10.12
N ILE A 69 -1.25 10.89 9.76
CA ILE A 69 0.04 10.92 10.48
C ILE A 69 0.67 12.34 10.45
N SER A 70 0.46 13.09 9.35
CA SER A 70 0.91 14.49 9.29
C SER A 70 0.15 15.41 10.23
N LEU A 71 -1.10 15.09 10.60
CA LEU A 71 -1.90 15.83 11.57
C LEU A 71 -1.51 15.47 13.00
N ASP A 72 -1.35 14.16 13.26
CA ASP A 72 -0.93 13.64 14.56
C ASP A 72 -0.15 12.32 14.36
N PRO A 73 1.17 12.34 14.62
CA PRO A 73 2.02 11.15 14.51
C PRO A 73 1.69 10.01 15.47
N GLU A 74 0.97 10.28 16.55
CA GLU A 74 0.59 9.28 17.57
C GLU A 74 -0.63 8.44 17.17
N ASN A 75 -1.26 8.74 16.03
CA ASN A 75 -2.38 7.97 15.53
C ASN A 75 -2.00 6.52 15.24
N ARG A 76 -2.76 5.58 15.81
CA ARG A 76 -2.63 4.15 15.54
C ARG A 76 -3.45 3.76 14.34
N ILE A 77 -2.78 3.32 13.28
CA ILE A 77 -3.42 3.00 12.00
C ILE A 77 -3.17 1.54 11.63
N LEU A 78 -4.23 0.75 11.50
CA LEU A 78 -4.20 -0.58 10.92
C LEU A 78 -4.73 -0.53 9.48
N ILE A 79 -4.00 -1.10 8.55
CA ILE A 79 -4.49 -1.34 7.19
C ILE A 79 -5.31 -2.63 7.19
N TYR A 80 -6.58 -2.53 6.79
CA TYR A 80 -7.55 -3.61 6.74
C TYR A 80 -7.97 -3.83 5.28
N THR A 81 -7.35 -4.80 4.62
CA THR A 81 -7.51 -4.95 3.17
C THR A 81 -7.61 -6.41 2.73
N GLY A 82 -8.35 -6.64 1.64
CA GLY A 82 -8.42 -7.94 0.95
C GLY A 82 -7.30 -8.15 -0.07
N TYR A 83 -6.43 -7.16 -0.29
CA TYR A 83 -5.38 -7.21 -1.31
C TYR A 83 -4.02 -7.59 -0.73
N ASP A 84 -3.14 -8.09 -1.62
CA ASP A 84 -1.74 -8.32 -1.26
C ASP A 84 -1.02 -6.99 -1.04
N ILE A 85 -0.53 -6.78 0.18
CA ILE A 85 0.19 -5.57 0.58
C ILE A 85 1.69 -5.65 0.30
N SER A 86 2.22 -6.82 -0.08
CA SER A 86 3.64 -7.03 -0.30
C SER A 86 4.30 -5.98 -1.20
N PRO A 87 3.67 -5.52 -2.31
CA PRO A 87 4.26 -4.49 -3.17
C PRO A 87 4.40 -3.11 -2.51
N ASN A 88 3.53 -2.80 -1.54
CA ASN A 88 3.45 -1.50 -0.88
C ASN A 88 3.95 -1.52 0.56
N PHE A 89 4.40 -2.68 1.05
CA PHE A 89 4.67 -2.90 2.47
C PHE A 89 5.65 -1.87 3.06
N ASN A 90 6.80 -1.67 2.44
CA ASN A 90 7.80 -0.72 2.95
C ASN A 90 7.27 0.73 2.95
N ILE A 91 6.53 1.11 1.91
CA ILE A 91 5.94 2.46 1.81
C ILE A 91 4.88 2.67 2.89
N LEU A 92 4.10 1.63 3.22
CA LEU A 92 3.11 1.67 4.29
C LEU A 92 3.79 1.79 5.67
N ILE A 93 4.83 1.01 5.93
CA ILE A 93 5.63 1.12 7.17
C ILE A 93 6.23 2.52 7.30
N ASP A 94 6.87 3.02 6.25
CA ASP A 94 7.47 4.37 6.23
C ASP A 94 6.43 5.49 6.41
N SER A 95 5.15 5.20 6.15
CA SER A 95 4.04 6.14 6.34
C SER A 95 3.47 6.15 7.75
N GLY A 96 4.00 5.34 8.68
CA GLY A 96 3.56 5.29 10.08
C GLY A 96 2.42 4.32 10.37
N VAL A 97 2.19 3.31 9.52
CA VAL A 97 1.18 2.26 9.78
C VAL A 97 1.61 1.40 10.97
N THR A 98 0.71 1.19 11.94
CA THR A 98 0.94 0.38 13.13
C THR A 98 0.86 -1.13 12.83
N GLY A 99 0.10 -1.55 11.81
CA GLY A 99 -0.02 -2.96 11.46
C GLY A 99 -0.96 -3.24 10.29
N PHE A 100 -1.16 -4.54 10.04
CA PHE A 100 -1.91 -5.02 8.88
C PHE A 100 -2.85 -6.15 9.27
N VAL A 101 -4.08 -6.10 8.76
CA VAL A 101 -5.08 -7.16 8.93
C VAL A 101 -5.75 -7.45 7.60
N SER A 102 -5.89 -8.72 7.27
CA SER A 102 -6.64 -9.14 6.08
C SER A 102 -8.16 -9.01 6.33
N LYS A 103 -8.94 -8.59 5.32
CA LYS A 103 -10.41 -8.65 5.34
C LYS A 103 -10.94 -10.10 5.43
N THR A 104 -10.08 -11.09 5.19
CA THR A 104 -10.40 -12.50 5.39
C THR A 104 -10.05 -13.02 6.79
N ALA A 105 -9.51 -12.16 7.67
CA ALA A 105 -9.19 -12.52 9.04
C ALA A 105 -10.45 -12.85 9.84
N THR A 106 -10.33 -13.80 10.75
CA THR A 106 -11.40 -14.10 11.70
C THR A 106 -11.59 -12.91 12.68
N ARG A 107 -12.77 -12.85 13.31
CA ARG A 107 -13.02 -11.86 14.36
C ARG A 107 -11.92 -11.86 15.44
N GLU A 108 -11.49 -13.04 15.86
CA GLU A 108 -10.46 -13.18 16.90
C GLU A 108 -9.10 -12.61 16.44
N GLN A 109 -8.72 -12.84 15.19
CA GLN A 109 -7.49 -12.26 14.61
C GLN A 109 -7.57 -10.75 14.53
N LEU A 110 -8.71 -10.19 14.11
CA LEU A 110 -8.92 -8.74 14.04
C LEU A 110 -8.87 -8.11 15.44
N LEU A 111 -9.56 -8.70 16.43
CA LEU A 111 -9.49 -8.23 17.83
C LEU A 111 -8.07 -8.32 18.41
N THR A 112 -7.33 -9.37 18.07
CA THR A 112 -5.92 -9.50 18.48
C THR A 112 -5.09 -8.37 17.92
N ALA A 113 -5.23 -8.06 16.64
CA ALA A 113 -4.49 -6.96 16.01
C ALA A 113 -4.84 -5.59 16.62
N ILE A 114 -6.13 -5.34 16.89
CA ILE A 114 -6.59 -4.13 17.58
C ILE A 114 -5.94 -4.01 18.97
N ARG A 115 -6.00 -5.07 19.78
CA ARG A 115 -5.43 -5.08 21.13
C ARG A 115 -3.90 -4.94 21.12
N CYS A 116 -3.20 -5.52 20.13
CA CYS A 116 -1.78 -5.30 19.93
C CYS A 116 -1.48 -3.83 19.62
N ALA A 117 -2.20 -3.24 18.66
CA ALA A 117 -2.03 -1.83 18.31
C ALA A 117 -2.27 -0.89 19.51
N MET A 118 -3.24 -1.21 20.37
CA MET A 118 -3.49 -0.44 21.61
C MET A 118 -2.37 -0.52 22.64
N ARG A 119 -1.46 -1.51 22.51
CA ARG A 119 -0.26 -1.66 23.36
C ARG A 119 1.03 -1.23 22.64
N ASP A 120 0.89 -0.52 21.50
CA ASP A 120 2.00 -0.12 20.64
C ASP A 120 2.80 -1.34 20.10
N GLU A 121 2.13 -2.48 19.93
CA GLU A 121 2.67 -3.70 19.35
C GLU A 121 2.12 -3.87 17.92
N ALA A 122 2.94 -4.35 16.99
CA ALA A 122 2.53 -4.59 15.61
C ALA A 122 2.27 -6.08 15.33
N VAL A 123 1.17 -6.37 14.63
CA VAL A 123 0.93 -7.69 14.04
C VAL A 123 1.28 -7.62 12.56
N ILE A 124 2.32 -8.36 12.16
CA ILE A 124 2.83 -8.38 10.79
C ILE A 124 2.90 -9.83 10.31
N PRO A 125 2.33 -10.17 9.14
CA PRO A 125 2.48 -11.48 8.54
C PRO A 125 3.95 -11.86 8.36
N VAL A 126 4.31 -13.12 8.70
CA VAL A 126 5.71 -13.58 8.71
C VAL A 126 6.42 -13.41 7.36
N HIS A 127 5.70 -13.58 6.24
CA HIS A 127 6.28 -13.37 4.91
C HIS A 127 6.74 -11.94 4.68
N LEU A 128 6.06 -10.94 5.26
CA LEU A 128 6.42 -9.52 5.18
C LEU A 128 7.61 -9.17 6.09
N LEU A 129 7.74 -9.80 7.25
CA LEU A 129 8.94 -9.66 8.09
C LEU A 129 10.22 -10.08 7.35
N ARG A 130 10.13 -11.07 6.46
CA ARG A 130 11.27 -11.49 5.63
C ARG A 130 11.66 -10.43 4.60
N GLN A 131 10.74 -9.59 4.17
CA GLN A 131 11.03 -8.47 3.27
C GLN A 131 11.80 -7.34 3.98
N LEU A 132 11.45 -7.00 5.21
CA LEU A 132 12.19 -6.02 6.03
C LEU A 132 13.68 -6.40 6.14
N ARG A 133 13.98 -7.65 6.49
CA ARG A 133 15.36 -8.13 6.57
C ARG A 133 16.15 -7.99 5.26
N ARG A 134 15.50 -8.20 4.11
CA ARG A 134 16.17 -8.04 2.81
C ARG A 134 16.49 -6.58 2.51
N SER A 135 15.63 -5.66 2.89
CA SER A 135 15.84 -4.22 2.71
C SER A 135 17.01 -3.72 3.54
N GLU A 136 17.15 -4.14 4.80
CA GLU A 136 18.29 -3.77 5.67
C GLU A 136 19.63 -4.31 5.16
N ILE A 137 19.67 -5.54 4.64
CA ILE A 137 20.90 -6.12 4.07
C ILE A 137 21.34 -5.34 2.82
N HIS A 138 20.40 -4.80 2.06
CA HIS A 138 20.72 -3.92 0.93
C HIS A 138 21.15 -2.52 1.36
N LEU A 139 20.65 -1.98 2.48
CA LEU A 139 21.05 -0.69 3.03
C LEU A 139 22.45 -0.73 3.67
N SER A 140 22.78 -1.82 4.38
CA SER A 140 24.09 -1.97 5.02
C SER A 140 25.25 -2.19 4.01
N LYS A 141 24.95 -2.69 2.81
CA LYS A 141 25.93 -2.80 1.70
C LYS A 141 26.05 -1.53 0.86
N ARG A 142 25.24 -0.49 1.11
CA ARG A 142 25.18 0.74 0.30
C ARG A 142 25.67 2.01 0.99
N LYS A 143 26.48 1.89 2.07
CA LYS A 143 27.11 3.06 2.67
C LYS A 143 28.23 3.69 1.83
N ASP A 144 28.54 3.09 0.66
CA ASP A 144 29.44 3.68 -0.33
C ASP A 144 28.78 3.61 -1.72
N GLN A 145 28.04 4.60 -2.07
CA GLN A 145 27.85 5.17 -3.41
C GLN A 145 26.50 5.89 -3.52
N THR A 146 26.61 7.21 -3.55
CA THR A 146 25.60 8.15 -4.05
C THR A 146 25.04 7.72 -5.40
N LEU A 147 23.71 7.50 -5.48
CA LEU A 147 22.83 7.84 -6.62
C LEU A 147 21.43 7.22 -6.37
N ASN A 148 20.39 8.04 -6.49
CA ASN A 148 18.97 7.67 -6.41
C ASN A 148 18.66 6.45 -7.28
N LYS A 149 18.48 5.25 -6.70
CA LYS A 149 17.97 4.09 -7.45
C LYS A 149 16.47 3.96 -7.24
N VAL A 150 15.73 4.23 -8.30
CA VAL A 150 14.30 3.95 -8.43
C VAL A 150 14.06 2.46 -8.16
N SER A 151 13.26 2.14 -7.15
CA SER A 151 12.94 0.75 -6.78
C SER A 151 11.82 0.21 -7.68
N ILE A 152 12.20 -0.52 -8.73
CA ILE A 152 11.28 -1.22 -9.63
C ILE A 152 11.26 -2.71 -9.29
N THR A 153 10.07 -3.31 -9.15
CA THR A 153 9.92 -4.75 -8.91
C THR A 153 10.29 -5.55 -10.16
N GLU A 154 10.60 -6.84 -10.00
CA GLU A 154 10.88 -7.73 -11.14
C GLU A 154 9.74 -7.70 -12.16
N ARG A 155 8.49 -7.70 -11.71
CA ARG A 155 7.32 -7.67 -12.59
C ARG A 155 7.15 -6.33 -13.33
N GLU A 156 7.42 -5.22 -12.68
CA GLU A 156 7.46 -3.89 -13.30
C GLU A 156 8.59 -3.79 -14.31
N GLN A 157 9.72 -4.44 -14.05
CA GLN A 157 10.86 -4.49 -14.97
C GLN A 157 10.56 -5.33 -16.21
N GLU A 158 9.89 -6.49 -16.06
CA GLU A 158 9.40 -7.28 -17.19
C GLU A 158 8.46 -6.46 -18.09
N ILE A 159 7.46 -5.77 -17.47
CA ILE A 159 6.54 -4.92 -18.21
C ILE A 159 7.31 -3.79 -18.92
N LEU A 160 8.27 -3.15 -18.27
CA LEU A 160 9.07 -2.08 -18.84
C LEU A 160 9.94 -2.55 -20.02
N GLN A 161 10.48 -3.76 -19.96
CA GLN A 161 11.20 -4.39 -21.08
C GLN A 161 10.29 -4.62 -22.29
N GLU A 162 9.06 -5.07 -22.07
CA GLU A 162 8.09 -5.26 -23.14
C GLU A 162 7.63 -3.92 -23.72
N VAL A 163 7.53 -2.88 -22.90
CA VAL A 163 7.30 -1.50 -23.32
C VAL A 163 8.42 -0.99 -24.23
N ALA A 164 9.67 -1.24 -23.87
CA ALA A 164 10.83 -0.87 -24.65
C ALA A 164 10.91 -1.64 -25.98
N SER A 165 10.38 -2.87 -26.02
CA SER A 165 10.24 -3.66 -27.26
C SER A 165 9.10 -3.20 -28.17
N GLY A 166 8.41 -2.10 -27.84
CA GLY A 166 7.36 -1.49 -28.66
C GLY A 166 5.98 -2.16 -28.58
N ARG A 167 5.78 -3.14 -27.68
CA ARG A 167 4.51 -3.87 -27.56
C ARG A 167 3.41 -3.04 -26.94
N SER A 168 2.20 -3.16 -27.44
CA SER A 168 0.99 -2.56 -26.84
C SER A 168 0.63 -3.22 -25.50
N ASN A 169 -0.17 -2.54 -24.67
CA ASN A 169 -0.62 -3.08 -23.38
C ASN A 169 -1.36 -4.42 -23.53
N LYS A 170 -2.08 -4.61 -24.64
CA LYS A 170 -2.78 -5.85 -24.97
C LYS A 170 -1.80 -7.00 -25.25
N GLU A 171 -0.73 -6.74 -26.00
CA GLU A 171 0.31 -7.73 -26.29
C GLU A 171 1.13 -8.08 -25.06
N ILE A 172 1.45 -7.08 -24.23
CA ILE A 172 2.11 -7.29 -22.93
C ILE A 172 1.25 -8.16 -22.02
N ALA A 173 -0.05 -7.85 -21.93
CA ALA A 173 -0.99 -8.63 -21.14
C ALA A 173 -1.04 -10.09 -21.57
N ALA A 174 -1.13 -10.34 -22.87
CA ALA A 174 -1.13 -11.69 -23.43
C ALA A 174 0.19 -12.44 -23.15
N LYS A 175 1.34 -11.78 -23.35
CA LYS A 175 2.66 -12.39 -23.14
C LYS A 175 2.94 -12.71 -21.68
N LEU A 176 2.57 -11.83 -20.77
CA LEU A 176 2.84 -11.97 -19.35
C LEU A 176 1.70 -12.68 -18.58
N LEU A 177 0.68 -13.20 -19.29
CA LEU A 177 -0.51 -13.88 -18.73
C LEU A 177 -1.23 -13.00 -17.67
N MET A 178 -1.46 -11.73 -18.01
CA MET A 178 -2.10 -10.73 -17.16
C MET A 178 -3.34 -10.15 -17.84
N SER A 179 -4.19 -9.45 -17.08
CA SER A 179 -5.22 -8.60 -17.67
C SER A 179 -4.61 -7.30 -18.21
N GLN A 180 -5.20 -6.73 -19.27
CA GLN A 180 -4.76 -5.43 -19.81
C GLN A 180 -4.83 -4.35 -18.72
N ARG A 181 -5.87 -4.37 -17.88
CA ARG A 181 -6.04 -3.44 -16.75
C ARG A 181 -4.89 -3.54 -15.74
N THR A 182 -4.39 -4.75 -15.48
CA THR A 182 -3.23 -4.97 -14.59
C THR A 182 -1.95 -4.37 -15.17
N VAL A 183 -1.76 -4.49 -16.50
CA VAL A 183 -0.61 -3.87 -17.19
C VAL A 183 -0.69 -2.36 -17.13
N GLU A 184 -1.86 -1.76 -17.38
CA GLU A 184 -2.08 -0.32 -17.32
C GLU A 184 -1.82 0.23 -15.92
N TYR A 185 -2.31 -0.45 -14.90
CA TYR A 185 -2.06 -0.09 -13.51
C TYR A 185 -0.56 -0.15 -13.16
N SER A 186 0.12 -1.22 -13.56
CA SER A 186 1.57 -1.37 -13.34
C SER A 186 2.38 -0.30 -14.06
N LEU A 187 1.98 0.08 -15.28
CA LEU A 187 2.63 1.16 -16.03
C LEU A 187 2.46 2.52 -15.36
N THR A 188 1.28 2.82 -14.85
CA THR A 188 1.04 4.07 -14.10
C THR A 188 2.00 4.16 -12.91
N ARG A 189 2.16 3.08 -12.15
CA ARG A 189 3.10 3.02 -11.03
C ARG A 189 4.57 3.14 -11.46
N VAL A 190 4.94 2.51 -12.56
CA VAL A 190 6.29 2.64 -13.13
C VAL A 190 6.56 4.10 -13.52
N PHE A 191 5.60 4.77 -14.15
CA PHE A 191 5.75 6.19 -14.53
C PHE A 191 5.89 7.10 -13.31
N GLU A 192 5.10 6.87 -12.27
CA GLU A 192 5.22 7.59 -10.99
C GLU A 192 6.61 7.38 -10.35
N LYS A 193 7.09 6.14 -10.30
CA LYS A 193 8.40 5.79 -9.74
C LYS A 193 9.57 6.40 -10.52
N LEU A 194 9.44 6.50 -11.85
CA LEU A 194 10.42 7.11 -12.73
C LEU A 194 10.30 8.64 -12.78
N GLY A 195 9.21 9.22 -12.25
CA GLY A 195 8.94 10.65 -12.30
C GLY A 195 8.63 11.16 -13.71
N VAL A 196 8.02 10.31 -14.57
CA VAL A 196 7.73 10.60 -15.97
C VAL A 196 6.23 10.58 -16.25
N ARG A 197 5.82 11.20 -17.37
CA ARG A 197 4.40 11.35 -17.73
C ARG A 197 3.99 10.64 -19.01
N SER A 198 4.96 10.06 -19.73
CA SER A 198 4.67 9.38 -20.99
C SER A 198 5.47 8.09 -21.12
N ARG A 199 4.99 7.22 -22.02
CA ARG A 199 5.63 5.94 -22.35
C ARG A 199 7.04 6.12 -22.90
N SER A 200 7.23 7.10 -23.78
CA SER A 200 8.54 7.42 -24.37
C SER A 200 9.52 7.96 -23.34
N GLU A 201 9.07 8.85 -22.44
CA GLU A 201 9.87 9.32 -21.32
C GLU A 201 10.29 8.18 -20.39
N ALA A 202 9.38 7.21 -20.13
CA ALA A 202 9.68 6.07 -19.29
C ALA A 202 10.80 5.19 -19.87
N ILE A 203 10.82 4.96 -21.18
CA ILE A 203 11.90 4.24 -21.86
C ILE A 203 13.22 4.99 -21.74
N THR A 204 13.22 6.28 -22.06
CA THR A 204 14.42 7.13 -22.01
C THR A 204 15.01 7.18 -20.59
N GLU A 205 14.16 7.39 -19.59
CA GLU A 205 14.61 7.46 -18.20
C GLU A 205 15.10 6.11 -17.67
N ALA A 206 14.43 5.01 -18.04
CA ALA A 206 14.84 3.66 -17.67
C ALA A 206 16.21 3.27 -18.29
N MET A 207 16.48 3.70 -19.51
CA MET A 207 17.81 3.56 -20.12
C MET A 207 18.85 4.40 -19.39
N ARG A 208 18.54 5.66 -19.07
CA ARG A 208 19.44 6.59 -18.38
C ARG A 208 19.90 6.08 -17.01
N ILE A 209 18.99 5.43 -16.26
CA ILE A 209 19.29 4.88 -14.91
C ILE A 209 19.73 3.40 -14.94
N GLY A 210 19.89 2.80 -16.14
CA GLY A 210 20.41 1.45 -16.33
C GLY A 210 19.43 0.32 -15.99
N LEU A 211 18.13 0.59 -15.95
CA LEU A 211 17.07 -0.42 -15.79
C LEU A 211 16.79 -1.19 -17.09
N LEU A 212 17.02 -0.57 -18.23
CA LEU A 212 16.96 -1.19 -19.56
C LEU A 212 18.38 -1.17 -20.15
N ARG A 213 18.75 -2.27 -20.78
CA ARG A 213 19.98 -2.35 -21.59
C ARG A 213 19.64 -2.01 -23.04
N ASP A 214 20.51 -1.25 -23.65
CA ASP A 214 20.39 -0.95 -25.09
C ASP A 214 20.67 -2.26 -25.87
N ASN A 215 19.60 -2.86 -26.40
CA ASN A 215 19.71 -4.05 -27.29
C ASN A 215 19.96 -3.66 -28.76
N SER A 216 20.48 -2.46 -29.01
CA SER A 216 20.72 -1.94 -30.37
C SER A 216 22.12 -2.30 -30.90
N ILE A 217 22.72 -3.43 -30.46
CA ILE A 217 23.96 -3.94 -31.05
C ILE A 217 23.76 -5.44 -31.36
N LEU A 218 23.15 -5.72 -32.49
CA LEU A 218 23.43 -6.87 -33.38
C LEU A 218 22.86 -6.58 -34.76
#